data_7f9c1fe92a439811c31e3464656f7971
#
_entry.id   7f9c1fe92a439811c31e3464656f7971
#
_cell.length_a   1.000
_cell.length_b   1.000
_cell.length_c   1.000
_cell.angle_alpha   90.00
_cell.angle_beta   90.00
_cell.angle_gamma   90.00
#
_symmetry.space_group_name_H-M   'P 1'
#
loop_
_entity.id
_entity.type
_entity.pdbx_description
1 polymer ?
#
loop_
_entity_poly.entity_id
_entity_poly.type
_entity_poly.pdbx_seq_one_letter_code
_entity_poly.pdbx_strand_id
1 'polypeptide(L)'
;MAKRNAGKFYVVWQGRIPGIYREWLKAKMQIEGFPNAKYRAYASLAEAQVAFSQPFQVNLDLKPKTSWRNSDTPPLLPSICVDAACNMKTGTMEYRGVNTVDGSVIFAKGPFFDTTNNVGEFLAIVHALALLNKDGDTGLMHTPIYSDSLTAMTWVRKKRANTRMPLTPNNASLRAIIERAEDWLRTHYWKNPVLKWETRTWGEIPADFGRK
;
A
#
# COMPACT_ATOMS: atom_id res chain seq x y z
N MET A 1 -26.86 -15.05 -1.87
CA MET A 1 -26.13 -15.97 -0.97
C MET A 1 -25.07 -15.18 -0.22
N ALA A 2 -25.19 -15.05 1.10
CA ALA A 2 -24.25 -14.31 1.94
C ALA A 2 -22.92 -15.06 2.00
N LYS A 3 -21.80 -14.42 1.61
CA LYS A 3 -20.45 -14.95 1.84
C LYS A 3 -20.25 -15.14 3.34
N ARG A 4 -20.21 -16.38 3.81
CA ARG A 4 -19.76 -16.72 5.16
C ARG A 4 -18.34 -16.16 5.32
N ASN A 5 -18.17 -15.18 6.22
CA ASN A 5 -16.86 -14.77 6.71
C ASN A 5 -16.20 -16.00 7.32
N ALA A 6 -15.24 -16.60 6.63
CA ALA A 6 -14.40 -17.66 7.20
C ALA A 6 -13.66 -17.05 8.38
N GLY A 7 -13.96 -17.52 9.59
CA GLY A 7 -13.37 -17.01 10.82
C GLY A 7 -11.85 -17.18 10.78
N LYS A 8 -11.12 -16.15 11.22
CA LYS A 8 -9.66 -16.22 11.37
C LYS A 8 -9.31 -17.01 12.64
N PHE A 9 -8.15 -17.67 12.59
CA PHE A 9 -7.53 -18.33 13.75
C PHE A 9 -6.29 -17.53 14.16
N TYR A 10 -6.15 -17.27 15.45
CA TYR A 10 -5.06 -16.46 16.01
C TYR A 10 -4.11 -17.37 16.79
N VAL A 11 -2.87 -17.43 16.34
CA VAL A 11 -1.79 -18.14 17.05
C VAL A 11 -1.05 -17.15 17.91
N VAL A 12 -0.90 -17.47 19.19
CA VAL A 12 -0.07 -16.74 20.16
C VAL A 12 1.08 -17.66 20.56
N TRP A 13 2.32 -17.32 20.14
CA TRP A 13 3.53 -18.05 20.55
C TRP A 13 4.10 -17.50 21.85
N GLN A 14 3.96 -16.18 22.05
CA GLN A 14 4.45 -15.49 23.23
C GLN A 14 3.38 -14.51 23.71
N GLY A 15 2.86 -14.77 24.89
CA GLY A 15 1.78 -14.08 25.55
C GLY A 15 1.54 -14.71 26.91
N ARG A 16 0.49 -14.30 27.64
CA ARG A 16 0.15 -14.88 28.95
C ARG A 16 -0.10 -16.38 28.84
N ILE A 17 -0.88 -16.79 27.85
CA ILE A 17 -1.11 -18.22 27.54
C ILE A 17 -0.87 -18.40 26.04
N PRO A 18 0.22 -19.08 25.62
CA PRO A 18 0.43 -19.46 24.22
C PRO A 18 -0.65 -20.44 23.76
N GLY A 19 -1.09 -20.34 22.50
CA GLY A 19 -2.12 -21.22 21.96
C GLY A 19 -2.77 -20.70 20.68
N ILE A 20 -3.79 -21.43 20.21
CA ILE A 20 -4.59 -21.10 19.02
C ILE A 20 -5.98 -20.66 19.47
N TYR A 21 -6.40 -19.49 19.06
CA TYR A 21 -7.65 -18.85 19.45
C TYR A 21 -8.53 -18.61 18.23
N ARG A 22 -9.83 -18.97 18.32
CA ARG A 22 -10.83 -18.67 17.28
C ARG A 22 -11.37 -17.25 17.32
N GLU A 23 -11.31 -16.61 18.50
CA GLU A 23 -11.85 -15.30 18.75
C GLU A 23 -10.72 -14.31 19.00
N TRP A 24 -10.77 -13.17 18.28
CA TRP A 24 -9.77 -12.11 18.46
C TRP A 24 -9.69 -11.61 19.92
N LEU A 25 -10.84 -11.45 20.58
CA LEU A 25 -10.86 -10.95 21.95
C LEU A 25 -10.10 -11.88 22.92
N LYS A 26 -10.23 -13.20 22.76
CA LYS A 26 -9.50 -14.18 23.58
C LYS A 26 -8.00 -14.14 23.28
N ALA A 27 -7.61 -14.00 22.04
CA ALA A 27 -6.20 -13.83 21.66
C ALA A 27 -5.63 -12.50 22.18
N LYS A 28 -6.40 -11.41 22.06
CA LYS A 28 -6.02 -10.08 22.52
C LYS A 28 -5.72 -10.07 24.02
N MET A 29 -6.53 -10.73 24.83
CA MET A 29 -6.30 -10.84 26.29
C MET A 29 -4.93 -11.47 26.63
N GLN A 30 -4.37 -12.30 25.75
CA GLN A 30 -3.09 -12.95 25.97
C GLN A 30 -1.90 -12.05 25.64
N ILE A 31 -2.09 -11.07 24.76
CA ILE A 31 -1.00 -10.26 24.19
C ILE A 31 -1.02 -8.80 24.65
N GLU A 32 -2.18 -8.27 25.05
CA GLU A 32 -2.31 -6.88 25.45
C GLU A 32 -1.52 -6.59 26.72
N GLY A 33 -0.56 -5.64 26.62
CA GLY A 33 0.37 -5.31 27.71
C GLY A 33 1.42 -6.38 28.02
N PHE A 34 1.51 -7.47 27.22
CA PHE A 34 2.55 -8.48 27.40
C PHE A 34 3.83 -8.09 26.65
N PRO A 35 5.00 -7.97 27.30
CA PRO A 35 6.23 -7.57 26.64
C PRO A 35 6.63 -8.54 25.53
N ASN A 36 7.00 -8.01 24.35
CA ASN A 36 7.44 -8.80 23.20
C ASN A 36 6.45 -9.88 22.76
N ALA A 37 5.15 -9.67 22.92
CA ALA A 37 4.13 -10.61 22.48
C ALA A 37 4.30 -10.98 20.99
N LYS A 38 4.21 -12.29 20.68
CA LYS A 38 4.35 -12.82 19.32
C LYS A 38 3.07 -13.55 18.94
N TYR A 39 2.38 -13.05 17.94
CA TYR A 39 1.12 -13.61 17.46
C TYR A 39 0.90 -13.38 15.98
N ARG A 40 0.01 -14.18 15.37
CA ARG A 40 -0.39 -14.04 13.96
C ARG A 40 -1.77 -14.62 13.70
N ALA A 41 -2.49 -14.08 12.69
CA ALA A 41 -3.77 -14.60 12.22
C ALA A 41 -3.58 -15.49 11.00
N TYR A 42 -4.37 -16.60 10.94
CA TYR A 42 -4.39 -17.57 9.83
C TYR A 42 -5.82 -17.74 9.31
N ALA A 43 -5.94 -18.14 8.05
CA ALA A 43 -7.24 -18.31 7.40
C ALA A 43 -7.91 -19.64 7.77
N SER A 44 -7.15 -20.66 8.19
CA SER A 44 -7.67 -21.97 8.57
C SER A 44 -7.05 -22.49 9.87
N LEU A 45 -7.75 -23.42 10.52
CA LEU A 45 -7.25 -24.10 11.71
C LEU A 45 -6.01 -24.94 11.39
N ALA A 46 -5.99 -25.60 10.24
CA ALA A 46 -4.86 -26.42 9.82
C ALA A 46 -3.57 -25.59 9.68
N GLU A 47 -3.65 -24.42 9.02
CA GLU A 47 -2.52 -23.50 8.94
C GLU A 47 -2.08 -23.01 10.34
N ALA A 48 -3.02 -22.71 11.22
CA ALA A 48 -2.73 -22.25 12.56
C ALA A 48 -2.03 -23.36 13.41
N GLN A 49 -2.44 -24.62 13.24
CA GLN A 49 -1.82 -25.77 13.92
C GLN A 49 -0.39 -26.02 13.45
N VAL A 50 -0.18 -26.01 12.11
CA VAL A 50 1.17 -26.13 11.55
C VAL A 50 2.05 -24.96 12.00
N ALA A 51 1.53 -23.75 12.03
CA ALA A 51 2.26 -22.60 12.49
C ALA A 51 2.62 -22.69 13.98
N PHE A 52 1.68 -23.12 14.82
CA PHE A 52 1.91 -23.18 16.27
C PHE A 52 2.92 -24.29 16.66
N SER A 53 3.03 -25.36 15.86
CA SER A 53 4.02 -26.42 16.08
C SER A 53 5.47 -25.99 15.80
N GLN A 54 5.68 -24.83 15.20
CA GLN A 54 6.99 -24.32 14.81
C GLN A 54 7.35 -23.03 15.57
N PRO A 55 8.65 -22.75 15.79
CA PRO A 55 9.10 -21.47 16.35
C PRO A 55 8.55 -20.29 15.53
N PHE A 56 8.26 -19.17 16.21
CA PHE A 56 7.71 -17.97 15.57
C PHE A 56 8.56 -17.46 14.38
N GLN A 57 9.89 -17.54 14.48
CA GLN A 57 10.82 -17.13 13.40
C GLN A 57 10.63 -17.95 12.13
N VAL A 58 10.46 -19.27 12.26
CA VAL A 58 10.22 -20.15 11.09
C VAL A 58 8.95 -19.77 10.37
N ASN A 59 7.91 -19.34 11.11
CA ASN A 59 6.64 -18.90 10.52
C ASN A 59 6.71 -17.52 9.83
N LEU A 60 7.72 -16.70 10.12
CA LEU A 60 7.96 -15.46 9.37
C LEU A 60 8.51 -15.75 7.97
N ASP A 61 9.28 -16.83 7.83
CA ASP A 61 9.95 -17.23 6.59
C ASP A 61 9.05 -18.11 5.68
N LEU A 62 7.93 -18.65 6.21
CA LEU A 62 7.03 -19.56 5.49
C LEU A 62 6.11 -18.89 4.46
N LYS A 63 6.06 -17.56 4.37
CA LYS A 63 5.55 -16.92 3.17
C LYS A 63 6.69 -16.93 2.16
N PRO A 64 6.57 -17.67 1.04
CA PRO A 64 7.48 -17.43 -0.07
C PRO A 64 7.40 -15.93 -0.32
N LYS A 65 8.55 -15.25 -0.39
CA LYS A 65 8.60 -13.87 -0.85
C LYS A 65 8.05 -13.92 -2.27
N THR A 66 6.72 -13.70 -2.41
CA THR A 66 6.11 -13.59 -3.71
C THR A 66 6.84 -12.46 -4.42
N SER A 67 7.44 -12.77 -5.54
CA SER A 67 8.11 -11.80 -6.38
C SER A 67 7.36 -11.78 -7.70
N TRP A 68 6.99 -10.60 -8.14
CA TRP A 68 6.36 -10.43 -9.46
C TRP A 68 7.23 -11.01 -10.59
N ARG A 69 8.57 -11.09 -10.39
CA ARG A 69 9.51 -11.66 -11.37
C ARG A 69 9.31 -13.16 -11.60
N ASN A 70 8.73 -13.86 -10.63
CA ASN A 70 8.46 -15.31 -10.67
C ASN A 70 6.96 -15.61 -10.80
N SER A 71 6.14 -14.62 -11.15
CA SER A 71 4.71 -14.79 -11.30
C SER A 71 4.36 -15.28 -12.70
N ASP A 72 3.38 -16.18 -12.82
CA ASP A 72 2.80 -16.60 -14.11
C ASP A 72 2.08 -15.44 -14.82
N THR A 73 1.72 -14.40 -14.07
CA THR A 73 1.06 -13.19 -14.56
C THR A 73 1.80 -11.97 -14.06
N PRO A 74 3.02 -11.66 -14.58
CA PRO A 74 3.80 -10.54 -14.11
C PRO A 74 3.17 -9.19 -14.50
N PRO A 75 3.55 -8.08 -13.85
CA PRO A 75 3.14 -6.76 -14.27
C PRO A 75 3.63 -6.42 -15.69
N LEU A 76 2.91 -5.55 -16.36
CA LEU A 76 3.34 -5.01 -17.66
C LEU A 76 4.59 -4.14 -17.50
N LEU A 77 5.56 -4.31 -18.39
CA LEU A 77 6.84 -3.59 -18.36
C LEU A 77 7.15 -3.00 -19.75
N PRO A 78 7.86 -1.86 -19.84
CA PRO A 78 8.27 -1.00 -18.72
C PRO A 78 7.09 -0.32 -18.07
N SER A 79 7.19 -0.01 -16.76
CA SER A 79 6.13 0.64 -15.99
C SER A 79 6.68 1.43 -14.81
N ILE A 80 5.84 2.27 -14.22
CA ILE A 80 6.14 3.03 -13.00
C ILE A 80 5.29 2.47 -11.85
N CYS A 81 5.92 2.15 -10.73
CA CYS A 81 5.23 1.89 -9.47
C CYS A 81 5.22 3.15 -8.61
N VAL A 82 4.09 3.44 -7.99
CA VAL A 82 3.95 4.59 -7.09
C VAL A 82 3.39 4.17 -5.74
N ASP A 83 3.86 4.83 -4.68
CA ASP A 83 3.43 4.58 -3.31
C ASP A 83 3.60 5.83 -2.46
N ALA A 84 2.96 5.86 -1.28
CA ALA A 84 3.13 6.86 -0.25
C ALA A 84 3.33 6.21 1.12
N ALA A 85 4.04 6.90 1.98
CA ALA A 85 4.20 6.52 3.37
C ALA A 85 3.78 7.66 4.29
N CYS A 86 2.93 7.36 5.27
CA CYS A 86 2.53 8.29 6.30
C CYS A 86 2.99 7.78 7.67
N ASN A 87 3.83 8.55 8.34
CA ASN A 87 4.24 8.26 9.71
C ASN A 87 3.17 8.79 10.67
N MET A 88 2.37 7.90 11.24
CA MET A 88 1.28 8.25 12.17
C MET A 88 1.75 8.93 13.46
N LYS A 89 3.03 8.78 13.86
CA LYS A 89 3.59 9.39 15.07
C LYS A 89 3.99 10.84 14.85
N THR A 90 4.56 11.14 13.67
CA THR A 90 5.04 12.48 13.31
C THR A 90 4.08 13.25 12.43
N GLY A 91 3.01 12.60 11.92
CA GLY A 91 2.07 13.20 10.96
C GLY A 91 2.71 13.52 9.60
N THR A 92 3.90 12.98 9.31
CA THR A 92 4.62 13.25 8.06
C THR A 92 4.23 12.26 6.98
N MET A 93 3.99 12.75 5.77
CA MET A 93 3.70 11.96 4.57
C MET A 93 4.71 12.27 3.48
N GLU A 94 5.14 11.24 2.80
CA GLU A 94 6.01 11.30 1.62
C GLU A 94 5.41 10.39 0.53
N TYR A 95 5.67 10.71 -0.73
CA TYR A 95 5.31 9.83 -1.84
C TYR A 95 6.43 9.76 -2.88
N ARG A 96 6.47 8.65 -3.62
CA ARG A 96 7.45 8.45 -4.67
C ARG A 96 6.92 7.63 -5.84
N GLY A 97 7.61 7.74 -6.97
CA GLY A 97 7.50 6.85 -8.11
C GLY A 97 8.85 6.25 -8.47
N VAL A 98 8.84 4.97 -8.78
CA VAL A 98 10.04 4.21 -9.14
C VAL A 98 9.84 3.45 -10.44
N ASN A 99 10.92 3.18 -11.16
CA ASN A 99 10.91 2.23 -12.26
C ASN A 99 10.65 0.82 -11.73
N THR A 100 9.67 0.13 -12.29
CA THR A 100 9.29 -1.22 -11.81
C THR A 100 10.39 -2.25 -12.00
N VAL A 101 11.23 -2.10 -13.04
CA VAL A 101 12.25 -3.10 -13.38
C VAL A 101 13.39 -3.14 -12.37
N ASP A 102 13.95 -1.98 -12.02
CA ASP A 102 15.16 -1.84 -11.23
C ASP A 102 14.96 -1.14 -9.87
N GLY A 103 13.76 -0.57 -9.64
CA GLY A 103 13.46 0.15 -8.41
C GLY A 103 14.09 1.54 -8.32
N SER A 104 14.73 2.04 -9.40
CA SER A 104 15.32 3.38 -9.42
C SER A 104 14.25 4.45 -9.21
N VAL A 105 14.56 5.42 -8.35
CA VAL A 105 13.62 6.49 -8.01
C VAL A 105 13.53 7.48 -9.18
N ILE A 106 12.32 7.64 -9.73
CA ILE A 106 12.01 8.61 -10.79
C ILE A 106 11.66 9.97 -10.19
N PHE A 107 10.86 9.95 -9.11
CA PHE A 107 10.55 11.13 -8.32
C PHE A 107 10.26 10.76 -6.86
N ALA A 108 10.53 11.70 -5.96
CA ALA A 108 10.14 11.65 -4.56
C ALA A 108 9.73 13.06 -4.09
N LYS A 109 8.70 13.15 -3.26
CA LYS A 109 8.18 14.41 -2.71
C LYS A 109 7.78 14.24 -1.25
N GLY A 110 7.98 15.29 -0.50
CA GLY A 110 7.70 15.39 0.92
C GLY A 110 8.92 15.95 1.69
N PRO A 111 8.88 16.02 3.02
CA PRO A 111 7.74 15.65 3.85
C PRO A 111 6.59 16.65 3.76
N PHE A 112 5.36 16.13 3.83
CA PHE A 112 4.13 16.92 4.00
C PHE A 112 3.52 16.60 5.36
N PHE A 113 2.81 17.56 5.96
CA PHE A 113 2.28 17.45 7.31
C PHE A 113 0.76 17.51 7.34
N ASP A 114 0.16 17.05 8.44
CA ASP A 114 -1.29 17.07 8.70
C ASP A 114 -2.12 16.53 7.54
N THR A 115 -1.73 15.34 7.05
CA THR A 115 -2.32 14.71 5.88
C THR A 115 -2.47 13.19 6.06
N THR A 116 -2.91 12.49 5.02
CA THR A 116 -3.18 11.06 5.05
C THR A 116 -2.42 10.32 3.95
N ASN A 117 -2.21 9.02 4.15
CA ASN A 117 -1.59 8.16 3.14
C ASN A 117 -2.32 8.23 1.79
N ASN A 118 -3.66 8.18 1.81
CA ASN A 118 -4.46 8.23 0.59
C ASN A 118 -4.22 9.49 -0.26
N VAL A 119 -3.94 10.63 0.38
CA VAL A 119 -3.57 11.88 -0.33
C VAL A 119 -2.23 11.72 -1.02
N GLY A 120 -1.24 11.13 -0.33
CA GLY A 120 0.07 10.88 -0.92
C GLY A 120 -0.01 9.93 -2.12
N GLU A 121 -0.73 8.83 -1.99
CA GLU A 121 -0.94 7.87 -3.07
C GLU A 121 -1.66 8.49 -4.27
N PHE A 122 -2.68 9.32 -4.04
CA PHE A 122 -3.35 10.08 -5.10
C PHE A 122 -2.38 11.00 -5.83
N LEU A 123 -1.60 11.79 -5.09
CA LEU A 123 -0.62 12.71 -5.67
C LEU A 123 0.50 11.97 -6.40
N ALA A 124 0.91 10.79 -5.92
CA ALA A 124 1.91 9.96 -6.58
C ALA A 124 1.45 9.49 -7.97
N ILE A 125 0.18 9.03 -8.08
CA ILE A 125 -0.40 8.64 -9.38
C ILE A 125 -0.49 9.85 -10.31
N VAL A 126 -1.01 11.00 -9.85
CA VAL A 126 -1.15 12.19 -10.70
C VAL A 126 0.22 12.72 -11.13
N HIS A 127 1.22 12.68 -10.25
CA HIS A 127 2.59 13.08 -10.59
C HIS A 127 3.18 12.19 -11.70
N ALA A 128 3.00 10.86 -11.61
CA ALA A 128 3.44 9.95 -12.65
C ALA A 128 2.72 10.21 -13.99
N LEU A 129 1.39 10.43 -13.96
CA LEU A 129 0.62 10.80 -15.14
C LEU A 129 1.13 12.10 -15.77
N ALA A 130 1.33 13.14 -14.98
CA ALA A 130 1.81 14.44 -15.46
C ALA A 130 3.22 14.34 -16.03
N LEU A 131 4.10 13.55 -15.40
CA LEU A 131 5.46 13.33 -15.89
C LEU A 131 5.48 12.65 -17.26
N LEU A 132 4.68 11.58 -17.43
CA LEU A 132 4.61 10.81 -18.67
C LEU A 132 3.94 11.57 -19.82
N ASN A 133 3.24 12.66 -19.52
CA ASN A 133 2.54 13.49 -20.53
C ASN A 133 3.14 14.90 -20.69
N LYS A 134 4.31 15.17 -20.07
CA LYS A 134 4.88 16.53 -19.99
C LYS A 134 5.27 17.08 -21.37
N ASP A 135 5.88 16.27 -22.21
CA ASP A 135 6.51 16.73 -23.45
C ASP A 135 5.76 16.30 -24.71
N GLY A 136 4.52 15.78 -24.57
CA GLY A 136 3.74 15.26 -25.70
C GLY A 136 4.36 14.00 -26.34
N ASP A 137 5.30 13.35 -25.64
CA ASP A 137 5.96 12.12 -26.11
C ASP A 137 4.94 10.98 -26.21
N THR A 138 4.56 10.67 -27.44
CA THR A 138 3.59 9.60 -27.72
C THR A 138 4.10 8.21 -27.33
N GLY A 139 5.41 8.01 -27.22
CA GLY A 139 6.03 6.75 -26.80
C GLY A 139 5.74 6.40 -25.33
N LEU A 140 5.58 7.39 -24.48
CA LEU A 140 5.30 7.21 -23.05
C LEU A 140 3.80 7.15 -22.70
N MET A 141 2.91 7.51 -23.63
CA MET A 141 1.46 7.57 -23.37
C MET A 141 0.79 6.25 -23.01
N HIS A 142 1.45 5.13 -23.21
CA HIS A 142 0.93 3.79 -22.88
C HIS A 142 1.67 3.13 -21.72
N THR A 143 2.67 3.82 -21.15
CA THR A 143 3.41 3.30 -19.98
C THR A 143 2.47 3.09 -18.80
N PRO A 144 2.33 1.87 -18.27
CA PRO A 144 1.48 1.58 -17.13
C PRO A 144 2.00 2.24 -15.84
N ILE A 145 1.06 2.69 -15.00
CA ILE A 145 1.33 3.16 -13.64
C ILE A 145 0.65 2.20 -12.68
N TYR A 146 1.41 1.61 -11.78
CA TYR A 146 0.92 0.70 -10.75
C TYR A 146 0.83 1.39 -9.39
N SER A 147 -0.30 1.18 -8.72
CA SER A 147 -0.51 1.56 -7.32
C SER A 147 -1.23 0.43 -6.59
N ASP A 148 -0.96 0.23 -5.31
CA ASP A 148 -1.69 -0.72 -4.47
C ASP A 148 -2.91 -0.08 -3.76
N SER A 149 -3.15 1.22 -3.97
CA SER A 149 -4.26 1.98 -3.41
C SER A 149 -5.48 2.03 -4.32
N LEU A 150 -6.50 1.22 -4.06
CA LEU A 150 -7.78 1.32 -4.76
C LEU A 150 -8.50 2.66 -4.51
N THR A 151 -8.27 3.26 -3.35
CA THR A 151 -8.83 4.58 -2.99
C THR A 151 -8.25 5.67 -3.89
N ALA A 152 -6.93 5.75 -4.00
CA ALA A 152 -6.26 6.73 -4.84
C ALA A 152 -6.63 6.56 -6.32
N MET A 153 -6.63 5.33 -6.83
CA MET A 153 -7.07 5.02 -8.20
C MET A 153 -8.52 5.46 -8.45
N THR A 154 -9.40 5.31 -7.46
CA THR A 154 -10.80 5.77 -7.56
C THR A 154 -10.87 7.29 -7.61
N TRP A 155 -10.05 8.00 -6.82
CA TRP A 155 -9.99 9.46 -6.84
C TRP A 155 -9.48 10.00 -8.18
N VAL A 156 -8.45 9.36 -8.76
CA VAL A 156 -7.95 9.70 -10.10
C VAL A 156 -9.04 9.54 -11.15
N ARG A 157 -9.78 8.42 -11.17
CA ARG A 157 -10.91 8.21 -12.08
C ARG A 157 -12.02 9.26 -11.92
N LYS A 158 -12.29 9.68 -10.69
CA LYS A 158 -13.28 10.73 -10.38
C LYS A 158 -12.71 12.13 -10.59
N LYS A 159 -11.43 12.26 -10.91
CA LYS A 159 -10.70 13.54 -11.05
C LYS A 159 -10.82 14.43 -9.81
N ARG A 160 -10.97 13.83 -8.63
CA ARG A 160 -11.18 14.53 -7.35
C ARG A 160 -10.74 13.67 -6.17
N ALA A 161 -9.93 14.25 -5.28
CA ALA A 161 -9.56 13.67 -4.00
C ALA A 161 -10.74 13.83 -3.00
N ASN A 162 -11.25 12.71 -2.48
CA ASN A 162 -12.29 12.74 -1.46
C ASN A 162 -11.67 12.66 -0.06
N THR A 163 -10.84 13.64 0.29
CA THR A 163 -10.19 13.73 1.59
C THR A 163 -11.01 14.53 2.58
N ARG A 164 -11.01 14.08 3.85
CA ARG A 164 -11.56 14.83 5.00
C ARG A 164 -10.46 15.52 5.82
N MET A 165 -9.31 15.71 5.23
CA MET A 165 -8.17 16.39 5.85
C MET A 165 -8.58 17.79 6.29
N PRO A 166 -8.45 18.15 7.59
CA PRO A 166 -8.75 19.50 8.06
C PRO A 166 -7.79 20.50 7.42
N LEU A 167 -8.24 21.73 7.24
CA LEU A 167 -7.36 22.81 6.81
C LEU A 167 -6.54 23.31 8.00
N THR A 168 -5.22 23.24 7.88
CA THR A 168 -4.28 23.76 8.87
C THR A 168 -3.22 24.61 8.17
N PRO A 169 -2.53 25.52 8.89
CA PRO A 169 -1.40 26.25 8.32
C PRO A 169 -0.31 25.33 7.74
N ASN A 170 -0.07 24.18 8.36
CA ASN A 170 0.97 23.23 7.96
C ASN A 170 0.66 22.50 6.65
N ASN A 171 -0.62 22.37 6.27
CA ASN A 171 -1.01 21.67 5.05
C ASN A 171 -1.58 22.59 3.96
N ALA A 172 -1.54 23.90 4.13
CA ALA A 172 -2.06 24.84 3.14
C ALA A 172 -1.37 24.69 1.76
N SER A 173 -0.05 24.52 1.73
CA SER A 173 0.70 24.29 0.50
C SER A 173 0.34 22.94 -0.16
N LEU A 174 0.14 21.91 0.64
CA LEU A 174 -0.29 20.60 0.15
C LEU A 174 -1.69 20.66 -0.46
N ARG A 175 -2.59 21.45 0.13
CA ARG A 175 -3.94 21.64 -0.42
C ARG A 175 -3.89 22.30 -1.80
N ALA A 176 -3.06 23.31 -2.00
CA ALA A 176 -2.85 23.89 -3.32
C ALA A 176 -2.27 22.89 -4.34
N ILE A 177 -1.43 21.94 -3.89
CA ILE A 177 -0.93 20.86 -4.73
C ILE A 177 -2.07 19.90 -5.11
N ILE A 178 -2.97 19.56 -4.17
CA ILE A 178 -4.13 18.71 -4.45
C ILE A 178 -5.04 19.36 -5.48
N GLU A 179 -5.39 20.64 -5.28
CA GLU A 179 -6.23 21.39 -6.23
C GLU A 179 -5.61 21.44 -7.62
N ARG A 180 -4.31 21.73 -7.71
CA ARG A 180 -3.58 21.68 -8.99
C ARG A 180 -3.58 20.30 -9.62
N ALA A 181 -3.47 19.22 -8.83
CA ALA A 181 -3.54 17.86 -9.33
C ALA A 181 -4.94 17.54 -9.88
N GLU A 182 -5.99 17.98 -9.21
CA GLU A 182 -7.37 17.83 -9.68
C GLU A 182 -7.63 18.63 -10.97
N ASP A 183 -7.11 19.87 -11.05
CA ASP A 183 -7.19 20.70 -12.24
C ASP A 183 -6.47 20.04 -13.41
N TRP A 184 -5.28 19.52 -13.17
CA TRP A 184 -4.53 18.79 -14.20
C TRP A 184 -5.34 17.60 -14.74
N LEU A 185 -5.93 16.78 -13.85
CA LEU A 185 -6.77 15.65 -14.24
C LEU A 185 -8.01 16.08 -15.05
N ARG A 186 -8.58 17.27 -14.80
CA ARG A 186 -9.74 17.79 -15.53
C ARG A 186 -9.39 18.32 -16.93
N THR A 187 -8.22 18.96 -17.04
CA THR A 187 -7.80 19.70 -18.23
C THR A 187 -6.93 18.90 -19.19
N HIS A 188 -6.33 17.80 -18.74
CA HIS A 188 -5.45 16.99 -19.56
C HIS A 188 -6.11 15.64 -19.90
N TYR A 189 -5.74 15.13 -21.08
CA TYR A 189 -6.08 13.79 -21.52
C TYR A 189 -4.84 12.91 -21.44
N TRP A 190 -4.98 11.70 -20.91
CA TRP A 190 -3.92 10.70 -20.83
C TRP A 190 -4.42 9.33 -21.27
N LYS A 191 -3.54 8.50 -21.81
CA LYS A 191 -3.80 7.11 -22.20
C LYS A 191 -3.12 6.08 -21.30
N ASN A 192 -2.27 6.53 -20.38
CA ASN A 192 -1.55 5.68 -19.46
C ASN A 192 -2.50 4.86 -18.60
N PRO A 193 -2.43 3.50 -18.63
CA PRO A 193 -3.26 2.68 -17.77
C PRO A 193 -2.80 2.84 -16.30
N VAL A 194 -3.74 3.16 -15.42
CA VAL A 194 -3.51 3.13 -13.96
C VAL A 194 -4.04 1.81 -13.44
N LEU A 195 -3.13 0.92 -13.05
CA LEU A 195 -3.38 -0.47 -12.74
C LEU A 195 -3.13 -0.78 -11.26
N LYS A 196 -3.88 -1.76 -10.75
CA LYS A 196 -3.71 -2.26 -9.39
C LYS A 196 -2.46 -3.14 -9.31
N TRP A 197 -1.59 -2.86 -8.33
CA TRP A 197 -0.53 -3.77 -7.94
C TRP A 197 -1.09 -4.93 -7.12
N GLU A 198 -0.85 -6.15 -7.55
CA GLU A 198 -1.39 -7.35 -6.91
C GLU A 198 -0.46 -7.84 -5.79
N THR A 199 -0.43 -7.13 -4.67
CA THR A 199 0.46 -7.39 -3.53
C THR A 199 0.43 -8.85 -3.06
N ARG A 200 -0.71 -9.52 -3.16
CA ARG A 200 -0.83 -10.93 -2.74
C ARG A 200 -0.06 -11.88 -3.63
N THR A 201 0.02 -11.57 -4.92
CA THR A 201 0.66 -12.41 -5.95
C THR A 201 2.09 -11.96 -6.21
N TRP A 202 2.31 -10.63 -6.23
CA TRP A 202 3.57 -10.03 -6.65
C TRP A 202 4.48 -9.61 -5.50
N GLY A 203 4.00 -9.66 -4.26
CA GLY A 203 4.70 -9.13 -3.10
C GLY A 203 4.52 -7.62 -2.96
N GLU A 204 5.35 -7.01 -2.11
CA GLU A 204 5.29 -5.56 -1.88
C GLU A 204 5.58 -4.80 -3.18
N ILE A 205 4.92 -3.65 -3.35
CA ILE A 205 5.14 -2.80 -4.51
C ILE A 205 6.58 -2.24 -4.50
N PRO A 206 7.28 -2.17 -5.63
CA PRO A 206 8.66 -1.64 -5.68
C PRO A 206 8.82 -0.24 -5.09
N ALA A 207 7.75 0.55 -5.09
CA ALA A 207 7.72 1.88 -4.48
C ALA A 207 7.51 1.87 -2.96
N ASP A 208 7.28 0.70 -2.29
CA ASP A 208 7.08 0.63 -0.84
C ASP A 208 8.28 1.18 -0.06
N PHE A 209 8.02 2.03 0.92
CA PHE A 209 9.07 2.70 1.70
C PHE A 209 9.77 1.78 2.72
N GLY A 210 9.29 0.53 2.91
CA GLY A 210 9.86 -0.40 3.86
C GLY A 210 9.71 0.02 5.33
N ARG A 211 8.84 0.97 5.62
CA ARG A 211 8.57 1.48 6.98
C ARG A 211 7.33 0.80 7.57
N LYS A 212 7.47 -0.44 7.99
CA LYS A 212 6.42 -1.19 8.72
C LYS A 212 6.82 -1.44 10.16
#